data_eedc22735fa974c2b53c37ee6976d7b7
#
_entry.id   eedc22735fa974c2b53c37ee6976d7b7
#
_cell.length_a   1.000
_cell.length_b   1.000
_cell.length_c   1.000
_cell.angle_alpha   90.00
_cell.angle_beta   90.00
_cell.angle_gamma   90.00
#
_symmetry.space_group_name_H-M   'P 1'
#
loop_
_entity.id
_entity.type
_entity.pdbx_description
1 polymer ?
#
loop_
_entity_poly.entity_id
_entity_poly.type
_entity_poly.pdbx_seq_one_letter_code
_entity_poly.pdbx_strand_id
1 'polypeptide(L)'
;QPKETPDMVSPNDAPVNQLDGPEYIEVDGKMIPNYDLTFPTFEEGDVVTGRVVRIDKDEVLIDIGYKSEGVIPSNELSIRKSVNPADEVEMGEEVDALVLQKEDQDGRLILSKKRARFERAWKRIEEAANNSEMVTGKVIEVVKGGLILDLGVRGFLPASLVDIRRVQDLDEFMGKELECKVIELNRSRNNVVLSRRAVIEDERREVRQKILDELQPGAVVEGVI
;
A
#
# COMPACT_ATOMS: atom_id res chain seq x y z
N GLN A 1 71.88 -16.91 -27.59
CA GLN A 1 70.59 -16.31 -27.22
C GLN A 1 70.36 -16.54 -25.75
N PRO A 2 70.29 -15.48 -24.87
CA PRO A 2 69.94 -15.62 -23.50
C PRO A 2 68.44 -15.66 -23.30
N LYS A 3 67.98 -16.56 -22.44
CA LYS A 3 66.59 -16.70 -21.99
C LYS A 3 66.26 -15.52 -21.06
N GLU A 4 65.24 -14.79 -21.44
CA GLU A 4 64.60 -13.79 -20.56
C GLU A 4 63.88 -14.52 -19.41
N THR A 5 64.23 -14.16 -18.21
CA THR A 5 63.51 -14.51 -16.98
C THR A 5 62.33 -13.58 -16.84
N PRO A 6 61.09 -14.03 -16.48
CA PRO A 6 59.97 -13.15 -16.22
C PRO A 6 60.19 -12.37 -14.92
N ASP A 7 60.04 -11.06 -14.99
CA ASP A 7 60.08 -10.15 -13.85
C ASP A 7 59.08 -10.58 -12.79
N MET A 8 59.59 -10.77 -11.57
CA MET A 8 58.80 -10.90 -10.37
C MET A 8 58.17 -9.57 -10.05
N VAL A 9 56.86 -9.47 -10.29
CA VAL A 9 56.03 -8.36 -9.82
C VAL A 9 56.05 -8.36 -8.30
N SER A 10 56.55 -7.23 -7.76
CA SER A 10 56.62 -6.96 -6.33
C SER A 10 55.19 -7.00 -5.70
N PRO A 11 55.02 -7.59 -4.48
CA PRO A 11 53.70 -7.72 -3.84
C PRO A 11 53.09 -6.40 -3.35
N ASN A 12 53.60 -5.23 -3.77
CA ASN A 12 53.21 -3.92 -3.25
C ASN A 12 52.44 -3.05 -4.26
N ASP A 13 52.14 -3.57 -5.46
CA ASP A 13 51.29 -2.86 -6.46
C ASP A 13 49.87 -3.42 -6.51
N ALA A 14 49.24 -3.62 -5.37
CA ALA A 14 47.81 -3.68 -5.31
C ALA A 14 47.25 -2.24 -5.41
N PRO A 15 46.31 -1.93 -6.29
CA PRO A 15 45.72 -0.61 -6.37
C PRO A 15 44.98 -0.27 -5.08
N VAL A 16 45.59 0.62 -4.30
CA VAL A 16 45.00 1.23 -3.11
C VAL A 16 43.92 2.22 -3.59
N ASN A 17 42.78 1.76 -4.11
CA ASN A 17 41.69 2.65 -4.44
C ASN A 17 40.36 1.93 -4.70
N GLN A 18 39.86 1.19 -3.70
CA GLN A 18 38.48 0.69 -3.70
C GLN A 18 37.75 0.89 -2.36
N LEU A 19 38.33 1.69 -1.44
CA LEU A 19 37.72 1.95 -0.12
C LEU A 19 37.13 3.35 0.02
N ASP A 20 37.16 4.18 -1.03
CA ASP A 20 36.56 5.52 -1.06
C ASP A 20 35.10 5.47 -1.56
N GLY A 21 34.28 4.61 -0.98
CA GLY A 21 32.84 4.60 -1.21
C GLY A 21 32.07 5.25 -0.05
N PRO A 22 30.81 5.65 -0.26
CA PRO A 22 29.94 6.18 0.80
C PRO A 22 29.73 5.18 1.96
N GLU A 23 30.14 3.93 1.78
CA GLU A 23 30.05 2.86 2.78
C GLU A 23 31.11 2.93 3.89
N TYR A 24 32.13 3.82 3.75
CA TYR A 24 33.20 3.96 4.72
C TYR A 24 33.34 5.41 5.17
N ILE A 25 33.63 5.60 6.45
CA ILE A 25 33.94 6.90 7.06
C ILE A 25 35.32 6.89 7.65
N GLU A 26 36.02 8.04 7.57
CA GLU A 26 37.33 8.20 8.19
C GLU A 26 37.17 8.68 9.64
N VAL A 27 37.61 7.85 10.60
CA VAL A 27 37.67 8.21 12.03
C VAL A 27 39.09 8.02 12.50
N ASP A 28 39.71 9.07 13.01
CA ASP A 28 41.10 9.09 13.52
C ASP A 28 42.15 8.55 12.49
N GLY A 29 41.96 8.88 11.19
CA GLY A 29 42.85 8.44 10.12
C GLY A 29 42.70 6.96 9.73
N LYS A 30 41.62 6.29 10.14
CA LYS A 30 41.28 4.93 9.76
C LYS A 30 39.95 4.90 9.05
N MET A 31 39.90 4.21 7.89
CA MET A 31 38.65 3.92 7.19
C MET A 31 37.91 2.80 7.94
N ILE A 32 36.73 3.12 8.46
CA ILE A 32 35.86 2.16 9.10
C ILE A 32 34.52 2.08 8.32
N PRO A 33 33.89 0.91 8.26
CA PRO A 33 32.59 0.80 7.62
C PRO A 33 31.60 1.78 8.25
N ASN A 34 30.86 2.50 7.41
CA ASN A 34 29.78 3.36 7.87
C ASN A 34 28.54 2.50 8.16
N TYR A 35 28.44 2.04 9.39
CA TYR A 35 27.32 1.19 9.81
C TYR A 35 25.97 1.89 9.73
N ASP A 36 25.93 3.22 9.78
CA ASP A 36 24.67 3.98 9.68
C ASP A 36 24.05 3.89 8.28
N LEU A 37 24.84 3.64 7.22
CA LEU A 37 24.35 3.39 5.88
C LEU A 37 23.87 1.96 5.64
N THR A 38 24.19 1.04 6.54
CA THR A 38 23.79 -0.38 6.45
C THR A 38 22.35 -0.58 6.91
N PHE A 39 21.81 0.36 7.69
CA PHE A 39 20.44 0.28 8.17
C PHE A 39 19.48 1.04 7.26
N PRO A 40 18.27 0.51 7.02
CA PRO A 40 17.27 1.24 6.27
C PRO A 40 16.93 2.56 6.99
N THR A 41 17.03 3.66 6.25
CA THR A 41 16.61 4.97 6.74
C THR A 41 15.11 5.11 6.53
N PHE A 42 14.37 5.42 7.58
CA PHE A 42 12.94 5.71 7.54
C PHE A 42 12.61 6.90 8.42
N GLU A 43 11.51 7.55 8.15
CA GLU A 43 11.00 8.68 8.93
C GLU A 43 9.66 8.33 9.58
N GLU A 44 9.24 9.16 10.53
CA GLU A 44 7.89 9.04 11.12
C GLU A 44 6.86 9.27 10.01
N GLY A 45 5.92 8.34 9.89
CA GLY A 45 4.93 8.32 8.83
C GLY A 45 5.26 7.39 7.65
N ASP A 46 6.48 6.84 7.58
CA ASP A 46 6.83 5.86 6.56
C ASP A 46 6.23 4.48 6.86
N VAL A 47 5.90 3.75 5.81
CA VAL A 47 5.47 2.37 5.91
C VAL A 47 6.66 1.45 5.71
N VAL A 48 6.95 0.64 6.71
CA VAL A 48 8.03 -0.36 6.72
C VAL A 48 7.43 -1.75 6.75
N THR A 49 8.11 -2.71 6.14
CA THR A 49 7.75 -4.12 6.19
C THR A 49 8.69 -4.84 7.14
N GLY A 50 8.16 -5.62 8.06
CA GLY A 50 8.93 -6.38 9.03
C GLY A 50 8.33 -7.74 9.29
N ARG A 51 9.12 -8.60 9.92
CA ARG A 51 8.70 -9.96 10.28
C ARG A 51 8.37 -10.06 11.76
N VAL A 52 7.24 -10.68 12.09
CA VAL A 52 6.83 -10.91 13.47
C VAL A 52 7.82 -11.87 14.15
N VAL A 53 8.49 -11.39 15.19
CA VAL A 53 9.46 -12.18 15.97
C VAL A 53 8.92 -12.58 17.34
N ARG A 54 7.94 -11.84 17.86
CA ARG A 54 7.32 -12.15 19.14
C ARG A 54 5.89 -11.60 19.22
N ILE A 55 5.02 -12.36 19.86
CA ILE A 55 3.62 -11.98 20.11
C ILE A 55 3.38 -12.04 21.62
N ASP A 56 3.16 -10.91 22.24
CA ASP A 56 2.77 -10.77 23.64
C ASP A 56 1.30 -10.35 23.75
N LYS A 57 0.78 -10.30 24.98
CA LYS A 57 -0.62 -9.98 25.25
C LYS A 57 -1.03 -8.57 24.81
N ASP A 58 -0.11 -7.62 24.98
CA ASP A 58 -0.37 -6.19 24.79
C ASP A 58 0.41 -5.58 23.62
N GLU A 59 1.37 -6.31 23.06
CA GLU A 59 2.23 -5.84 21.98
C GLU A 59 2.74 -6.97 21.11
N VAL A 60 3.14 -6.62 19.88
CA VAL A 60 3.80 -7.51 18.93
C VAL A 60 5.14 -6.89 18.54
N LEU A 61 6.20 -7.69 18.60
CA LEU A 61 7.53 -7.27 18.17
C LEU A 61 7.76 -7.74 16.73
N ILE A 62 8.28 -6.84 15.91
CA ILE A 62 8.64 -7.12 14.53
C ILE A 62 10.09 -6.71 14.26
N ASP A 63 10.77 -7.53 13.47
CA ASP A 63 12.11 -7.24 12.96
C ASP A 63 11.98 -6.57 11.58
N ILE A 64 12.43 -5.33 11.48
CA ILE A 64 12.43 -4.53 10.24
C ILE A 64 13.84 -4.39 9.65
N GLY A 65 14.83 -5.13 10.14
CA GLY A 65 16.22 -5.01 9.75
C GLY A 65 16.92 -3.74 10.26
N TYR A 66 16.39 -3.12 11.32
CA TYR A 66 16.97 -1.95 11.96
C TYR A 66 17.71 -2.35 13.24
N LYS A 67 18.44 -1.40 13.86
CA LYS A 67 19.23 -1.62 15.09
C LYS A 67 18.38 -2.08 16.30
N SER A 68 17.08 -1.83 16.28
CA SER A 68 16.13 -2.23 17.32
C SER A 68 14.86 -2.84 16.70
N GLU A 69 14.24 -3.74 17.44
CA GLU A 69 12.94 -4.30 17.07
C GLU A 69 11.86 -3.23 17.11
N GLY A 70 10.91 -3.31 16.18
CA GLY A 70 9.73 -2.46 16.19
C GLY A 70 8.65 -3.06 17.08
N VAL A 71 7.94 -2.20 17.81
CA VAL A 71 6.84 -2.57 18.69
C VAL A 71 5.52 -2.09 18.10
N ILE A 72 4.55 -3.01 17.93
CA ILE A 72 3.18 -2.68 17.57
C ILE A 72 2.31 -2.91 18.80
N PRO A 73 1.80 -1.86 19.46
CA PRO A 73 0.84 -2.01 20.55
C PRO A 73 -0.46 -2.67 20.07
N SER A 74 -1.14 -3.41 20.92
CA SER A 74 -2.37 -4.16 20.57
C SER A 74 -3.49 -3.27 20.01
N ASN A 75 -3.60 -2.02 20.45
CA ASN A 75 -4.56 -1.03 19.94
C ASN A 75 -4.22 -0.51 18.53
N GLU A 76 -2.98 -0.71 18.07
CA GLU A 76 -2.50 -0.33 16.73
C GLU A 76 -2.36 -1.51 15.77
N LEU A 77 -2.73 -2.72 16.19
CA LEU A 77 -2.76 -3.92 15.34
C LEU A 77 -3.98 -3.97 14.43
N SER A 78 -5.17 -3.67 14.98
CA SER A 78 -6.43 -3.81 14.26
C SER A 78 -7.38 -2.65 14.52
N ILE A 79 -8.36 -2.48 13.61
CA ILE A 79 -9.45 -1.51 13.77
C ILE A 79 -10.47 -2.00 14.81
N ARG A 80 -10.51 -3.31 15.07
CA ARG A 80 -11.41 -3.90 16.05
C ARG A 80 -10.93 -3.55 17.46
N LYS A 81 -11.88 -3.18 18.31
CA LYS A 81 -11.61 -2.98 19.74
C LYS A 81 -11.45 -4.33 20.42
N SER A 82 -10.43 -4.50 21.24
CA SER A 82 -10.18 -5.72 22.03
C SER A 82 -9.88 -6.97 21.21
N VAL A 83 -8.86 -6.88 20.35
CA VAL A 83 -8.35 -8.03 19.60
C VAL A 83 -7.16 -8.63 20.35
N ASN A 84 -7.15 -9.97 20.43
CA ASN A 84 -5.97 -10.67 20.92
C ASN A 84 -4.90 -10.64 19.81
N PRO A 85 -3.68 -10.19 20.09
CA PRO A 85 -2.63 -10.10 19.06
C PRO A 85 -2.39 -11.41 18.30
N ALA A 86 -2.51 -12.54 18.96
CA ALA A 86 -2.35 -13.86 18.36
C ALA A 86 -3.41 -14.22 17.30
N ASP A 87 -4.55 -13.52 17.28
CA ASP A 87 -5.62 -13.74 16.28
C ASP A 87 -5.44 -12.88 15.04
N GLU A 88 -4.57 -11.86 15.09
CA GLU A 88 -4.36 -10.87 14.01
C GLU A 88 -3.03 -11.04 13.27
N VAL A 89 -2.07 -11.73 13.88
CA VAL A 89 -0.75 -11.98 13.30
C VAL A 89 -0.21 -13.33 13.72
N GLU A 90 0.59 -13.95 12.85
CA GLU A 90 1.27 -15.20 13.10
C GLU A 90 2.78 -14.97 13.29
N MET A 91 3.42 -15.87 14.06
CA MET A 91 4.88 -15.85 14.21
C MET A 91 5.57 -16.04 12.86
N GLY A 92 6.50 -15.13 12.52
CA GLY A 92 7.22 -15.18 11.25
C GLY A 92 6.46 -14.57 10.06
N GLU A 93 5.22 -14.08 10.26
CA GLU A 93 4.45 -13.35 9.25
C GLU A 93 5.15 -12.03 8.88
N GLU A 94 5.15 -11.69 7.60
CA GLU A 94 5.57 -10.36 7.14
C GLU A 94 4.41 -9.38 7.27
N VAL A 95 4.65 -8.31 8.01
CA VAL A 95 3.64 -7.30 8.33
C VAL A 95 4.12 -5.93 7.93
N ASP A 96 3.23 -5.19 7.29
CA ASP A 96 3.47 -3.77 7.02
C ASP A 96 3.01 -2.95 8.20
N ALA A 97 3.87 -2.05 8.64
CA ALA A 97 3.62 -1.16 9.74
C ALA A 97 4.08 0.27 9.44
N LEU A 98 3.31 1.25 9.87
CA LEU A 98 3.66 2.66 9.75
C LEU A 98 4.43 3.08 10.99
N VAL A 99 5.52 3.80 10.80
CA VAL A 99 6.34 4.35 11.88
C VAL A 99 5.58 5.49 12.56
N LEU A 100 5.20 5.29 13.82
CA LEU A 100 4.56 6.32 14.63
C LEU A 100 5.58 7.19 15.33
N GLN A 101 6.63 6.55 15.87
CA GLN A 101 7.68 7.20 16.61
C GLN A 101 8.96 6.38 16.51
N LYS A 102 10.08 7.04 16.20
CA LYS A 102 11.38 6.37 16.05
C LYS A 102 11.95 5.89 17.38
N GLU A 103 11.76 6.67 18.44
CA GLU A 103 12.21 6.34 19.77
C GLU A 103 11.18 6.83 20.79
N ASP A 104 10.64 5.91 21.59
CA ASP A 104 9.84 6.24 22.76
C ASP A 104 10.75 6.55 23.96
N GLN A 105 10.18 6.70 25.17
CA GLN A 105 10.94 6.97 26.40
C GLN A 105 11.91 5.82 26.76
N ASP A 106 11.66 4.62 26.26
CA ASP A 106 12.48 3.43 26.44
C ASP A 106 13.42 3.15 25.25
N GLY A 107 13.48 4.06 24.28
CA GLY A 107 14.30 3.91 23.06
C GLY A 107 13.76 2.88 22.06
N ARG A 108 12.44 2.56 22.14
CA ARG A 108 11.80 1.56 21.28
C ARG A 108 11.13 2.24 20.08
N LEU A 109 11.17 1.57 18.95
CA LEU A 109 10.50 2.00 17.72
C LEU A 109 9.01 1.60 17.79
N ILE A 110 8.11 2.59 17.75
CA ILE A 110 6.65 2.34 17.82
C ILE A 110 6.05 2.36 16.42
N LEU A 111 5.33 1.29 16.11
CA LEU A 111 4.76 1.02 14.81
C LEU A 111 3.24 0.80 14.87
N SER A 112 2.56 0.94 13.73
CA SER A 112 1.12 0.70 13.60
C SER A 112 0.79 -0.07 12.32
N LYS A 113 0.31 -1.31 12.45
CA LYS A 113 -0.26 -2.11 11.35
C LYS A 113 -1.54 -1.49 10.83
N LYS A 114 -2.39 -1.02 11.72
CA LYS A 114 -3.66 -0.35 11.40
C LYS A 114 -3.49 0.87 10.51
N ARG A 115 -2.53 1.75 10.84
CA ARG A 115 -2.26 2.95 10.04
C ARG A 115 -1.56 2.65 8.73
N ALA A 116 -0.67 1.64 8.69
CA ALA A 116 -0.06 1.19 7.45
C ALA A 116 -1.10 0.70 6.44
N ARG A 117 -2.07 -0.12 6.89
CA ARG A 117 -3.19 -0.57 6.06
C ARG A 117 -4.01 0.59 5.52
N PHE A 118 -4.24 1.59 6.36
CA PHE A 118 -4.96 2.80 5.98
C PHE A 118 -4.20 3.61 4.92
N GLU A 119 -2.91 3.87 5.11
CA GLU A 119 -2.08 4.61 4.15
C GLU A 119 -1.96 3.90 2.79
N ARG A 120 -1.81 2.58 2.79
CA ARG A 120 -1.81 1.80 1.55
C ARG A 120 -3.13 1.88 0.80
N ALA A 121 -4.24 1.79 1.54
CA ALA A 121 -5.57 1.93 0.93
C ALA A 121 -5.75 3.32 0.31
N TRP A 122 -5.31 4.37 1.00
CA TRP A 122 -5.37 5.74 0.47
C TRP A 122 -4.52 5.90 -0.79
N LYS A 123 -3.28 5.44 -0.77
CA LYS A 123 -2.38 5.51 -1.93
C LYS A 123 -2.99 4.81 -3.15
N ARG A 124 -3.52 3.60 -2.96
CA ARG A 124 -4.20 2.84 -4.02
C ARG A 124 -5.42 3.59 -4.59
N ILE A 125 -6.20 4.21 -3.72
CA ILE A 125 -7.41 4.95 -4.13
C ILE A 125 -7.02 6.24 -4.85
N GLU A 126 -5.98 6.95 -4.40
CA GLU A 126 -5.45 8.14 -5.06
C GLU A 126 -4.91 7.81 -6.45
N GLU A 127 -4.14 6.72 -6.59
CA GLU A 127 -3.64 6.23 -7.88
C GLU A 127 -4.79 5.87 -8.82
N ALA A 128 -5.80 5.14 -8.34
CA ALA A 128 -6.98 4.79 -9.12
C ALA A 128 -7.79 6.02 -9.55
N ALA A 129 -7.92 7.01 -8.68
CA ALA A 129 -8.60 8.28 -9.01
C ALA A 129 -7.85 9.06 -10.09
N ASN A 130 -6.53 9.16 -9.99
CA ASN A 130 -5.70 9.86 -10.97
C ASN A 130 -5.71 9.17 -12.34
N ASN A 131 -5.71 7.85 -12.37
CA ASN A 131 -5.74 7.04 -13.58
C ASN A 131 -7.18 6.82 -14.11
N SER A 132 -8.20 7.29 -13.43
CA SER A 132 -9.61 6.99 -13.70
C SER A 132 -9.93 5.49 -13.70
N GLU A 133 -9.18 4.73 -12.93
CA GLU A 133 -9.37 3.28 -12.75
C GLU A 133 -10.55 2.99 -11.82
N MET A 134 -11.09 1.76 -11.95
CA MET A 134 -12.16 1.29 -11.08
C MET A 134 -11.58 0.77 -9.77
N VAL A 135 -12.29 1.03 -8.69
CA VAL A 135 -12.03 0.47 -7.37
C VAL A 135 -13.16 -0.47 -6.98
N THR A 136 -12.80 -1.64 -6.45
CA THR A 136 -13.77 -2.63 -5.98
C THR A 136 -13.87 -2.55 -4.47
N GLY A 137 -15.08 -2.42 -3.96
CA GLY A 137 -15.35 -2.38 -2.53
C GLY A 137 -16.57 -3.19 -2.14
N LYS A 138 -16.54 -3.76 -0.93
CA LYS A 138 -17.65 -4.49 -0.35
C LYS A 138 -18.58 -3.54 0.40
N VAL A 139 -19.87 -3.65 0.15
CA VAL A 139 -20.89 -2.88 0.89
C VAL A 139 -20.96 -3.40 2.33
N ILE A 140 -20.64 -2.53 3.30
CA ILE A 140 -20.64 -2.87 4.72
C ILE A 140 -21.83 -2.27 5.48
N GLU A 141 -22.42 -1.19 4.97
CA GLU A 141 -23.50 -0.48 5.65
C GLU A 141 -24.39 0.22 4.64
N VAL A 142 -25.70 0.21 4.88
CA VAL A 142 -26.70 0.99 4.14
C VAL A 142 -27.11 2.18 4.99
N VAL A 143 -26.99 3.38 4.44
CA VAL A 143 -27.36 4.62 5.11
C VAL A 143 -28.47 5.34 4.32
N LYS A 144 -29.15 6.29 4.97
CA LYS A 144 -30.29 7.01 4.40
C LYS A 144 -30.02 7.71 3.05
N GLY A 145 -28.76 7.99 2.72
CA GLY A 145 -28.37 8.70 1.50
C GLY A 145 -27.59 7.86 0.50
N GLY A 146 -27.30 6.59 0.79
CA GLY A 146 -26.47 5.75 -0.06
C GLY A 146 -25.90 4.52 0.64
N LEU A 147 -24.77 4.06 0.13
CA LEU A 147 -24.07 2.88 0.62
C LEU A 147 -22.68 3.26 1.15
N ILE A 148 -22.22 2.55 2.16
CA ILE A 148 -20.84 2.62 2.64
C ILE A 148 -20.10 1.36 2.17
N LEU A 149 -19.00 1.58 1.47
CA LEU A 149 -18.14 0.53 0.96
C LEU A 149 -16.83 0.47 1.74
N ASP A 150 -16.32 -0.73 1.95
CA ASP A 150 -14.98 -0.96 2.51
C ASP A 150 -13.97 -1.11 1.36
N LEU A 151 -13.10 -0.11 1.25
CA LEU A 151 -11.97 -0.06 0.33
C LEU A 151 -10.62 -0.16 1.10
N GLY A 152 -10.68 -0.51 2.40
CA GLY A 152 -9.60 -0.26 3.37
C GLY A 152 -9.74 1.12 4.03
N VAL A 153 -10.51 2.01 3.41
CA VAL A 153 -11.06 3.25 3.97
C VAL A 153 -12.56 3.27 3.71
N ARG A 154 -13.29 4.11 4.43
CA ARG A 154 -14.74 4.27 4.20
C ARG A 154 -15.01 5.03 2.90
N GLY A 155 -15.60 4.33 1.92
CA GLY A 155 -16.12 4.93 0.69
C GLY A 155 -17.61 5.17 0.78
N PHE A 156 -18.07 6.37 0.42
CA PHE A 156 -19.48 6.71 0.35
C PHE A 156 -19.95 6.67 -1.11
N LEU A 157 -20.97 5.88 -1.38
CA LEU A 157 -21.63 5.79 -2.67
C LEU A 157 -23.04 6.37 -2.56
N PRO A 158 -23.29 7.61 -3.05
CA PRO A 158 -24.61 8.21 -3.01
C PRO A 158 -25.65 7.37 -3.75
N ALA A 159 -26.89 7.32 -3.24
CA ALA A 159 -27.98 6.55 -3.85
C ALA A 159 -28.25 6.92 -5.33
N SER A 160 -28.02 8.19 -5.68
CA SER A 160 -28.16 8.69 -7.07
C SER A 160 -27.05 8.19 -8.01
N LEU A 161 -25.95 7.66 -7.46
CA LEU A 161 -24.77 7.22 -8.20
C LEU A 161 -24.57 5.69 -8.14
N VAL A 162 -25.50 4.97 -7.50
CA VAL A 162 -25.47 3.49 -7.42
C VAL A 162 -25.78 2.86 -8.77
N ASP A 163 -26.79 3.39 -9.48
CA ASP A 163 -27.20 2.87 -10.78
C ASP A 163 -27.69 4.02 -11.69
N ILE A 164 -27.83 3.75 -12.99
CA ILE A 164 -28.42 4.67 -13.96
C ILE A 164 -29.91 4.84 -13.69
N ARG A 165 -30.57 3.76 -13.24
CA ARG A 165 -31.98 3.78 -12.82
C ARG A 165 -32.05 4.10 -11.33
N ARG A 166 -33.12 4.79 -10.92
CA ARG A 166 -33.36 5.05 -9.50
C ARG A 166 -33.56 3.74 -8.75
N VAL A 167 -32.62 3.42 -7.85
CA VAL A 167 -32.71 2.26 -6.97
C VAL A 167 -33.70 2.59 -5.86
N GLN A 168 -34.72 1.74 -5.69
CA GLN A 168 -35.74 1.90 -4.65
C GLN A 168 -35.30 1.21 -3.34
N ASP A 169 -34.58 0.12 -3.45
CA ASP A 169 -34.08 -0.65 -2.32
C ASP A 169 -32.56 -0.76 -2.36
N LEU A 170 -31.90 -0.15 -1.39
CA LEU A 170 -30.44 -0.18 -1.25
C LEU A 170 -29.96 -1.42 -0.46
N ASP A 171 -30.88 -2.06 0.28
CA ASP A 171 -30.54 -3.21 1.12
C ASP A 171 -30.13 -4.44 0.29
N GLU A 172 -30.58 -4.52 -0.97
CA GLU A 172 -30.16 -5.56 -1.91
C GLU A 172 -28.66 -5.59 -2.19
N PHE A 173 -27.98 -4.46 -1.97
CA PHE A 173 -26.54 -4.34 -2.20
C PHE A 173 -25.70 -4.69 -0.96
N MET A 174 -26.32 -4.90 0.19
CA MET A 174 -25.61 -5.26 1.41
C MET A 174 -24.75 -6.52 1.23
N GLY A 175 -23.47 -6.42 1.56
CA GLY A 175 -22.51 -7.51 1.46
C GLY A 175 -22.02 -7.83 0.05
N LYS A 176 -22.54 -7.17 -0.98
CA LYS A 176 -22.06 -7.33 -2.37
C LYS A 176 -20.78 -6.50 -2.59
N GLU A 177 -19.94 -6.98 -3.49
CA GLU A 177 -18.81 -6.23 -4.01
C GLU A 177 -19.26 -5.41 -5.21
N LEU A 178 -18.94 -4.12 -5.21
CA LEU A 178 -19.31 -3.19 -6.27
C LEU A 178 -18.06 -2.53 -6.85
N GLU A 179 -18.03 -2.47 -8.17
CA GLU A 179 -17.02 -1.71 -8.91
C GLU A 179 -17.51 -0.28 -9.09
N CYS A 180 -16.67 0.66 -8.67
CA CYS A 180 -16.99 2.08 -8.66
C CYS A 180 -15.80 2.91 -9.14
N LYS A 181 -16.08 4.10 -9.66
CA LYS A 181 -15.07 5.13 -9.89
C LYS A 181 -15.04 6.12 -8.74
N VAL A 182 -13.86 6.60 -8.44
CA VAL A 182 -13.66 7.65 -7.44
C VAL A 182 -14.01 9.00 -8.08
N ILE A 183 -14.91 9.76 -7.44
CA ILE A 183 -15.29 11.12 -7.88
C ILE A 183 -14.58 12.17 -7.04
N GLU A 184 -14.54 11.98 -5.74
CA GLU A 184 -13.97 12.95 -4.81
C GLU A 184 -13.17 12.22 -3.71
N LEU A 185 -12.03 12.79 -3.39
CA LEU A 185 -11.13 12.35 -2.32
C LEU A 185 -11.00 13.45 -1.28
N ASN A 186 -11.33 13.15 -0.04
CA ASN A 186 -11.11 14.06 1.07
C ASN A 186 -10.35 13.37 2.21
N ARG A 187 -9.02 13.48 2.17
CA ARG A 187 -8.14 12.84 3.14
C ARG A 187 -8.33 13.38 4.56
N SER A 188 -8.60 14.68 4.70
CA SER A 188 -8.80 15.30 6.01
C SER A 188 -10.04 14.77 6.75
N ARG A 189 -11.08 14.38 5.99
CA ARG A 189 -12.32 13.83 6.53
C ARG A 189 -12.40 12.31 6.42
N ASN A 190 -11.36 11.66 5.90
CA ASN A 190 -11.34 10.24 5.59
C ASN A 190 -12.58 9.81 4.78
N ASN A 191 -12.95 10.61 3.81
CA ASN A 191 -14.14 10.40 3.00
C ASN A 191 -13.77 10.29 1.52
N VAL A 192 -14.22 9.20 0.89
CA VAL A 192 -14.08 8.93 -0.53
C VAL A 192 -15.47 8.85 -1.11
N VAL A 193 -15.79 9.70 -2.10
CA VAL A 193 -17.05 9.64 -2.81
C VAL A 193 -16.90 8.83 -4.07
N LEU A 194 -17.80 7.86 -4.24
CA LEU A 194 -17.78 6.87 -5.30
C LEU A 194 -18.96 7.02 -6.26
N SER A 195 -18.81 6.51 -7.48
CA SER A 195 -19.87 6.37 -8.47
C SER A 195 -19.78 5.04 -9.20
N ARG A 196 -20.77 4.21 -9.06
CA ARG A 196 -20.96 3.02 -9.89
C ARG A 196 -21.62 3.40 -11.22
N ARG A 197 -22.48 4.40 -11.21
CA ARG A 197 -23.11 4.92 -12.42
C ARG A 197 -22.08 5.29 -13.49
N ALA A 198 -20.96 5.92 -13.12
CA ALA A 198 -19.89 6.26 -14.06
C ALA A 198 -19.29 5.03 -14.74
N VAL A 199 -19.11 3.92 -14.00
CA VAL A 199 -18.63 2.64 -14.56
C VAL A 199 -19.63 2.12 -15.60
N ILE A 200 -20.91 2.01 -15.26
CA ILE A 200 -21.96 1.50 -16.14
C ILE A 200 -22.12 2.38 -17.39
N GLU A 201 -21.99 3.71 -17.26
CA GLU A 201 -22.05 4.64 -18.40
C GLU A 201 -20.86 4.48 -19.34
N ASP A 202 -19.66 4.25 -18.81
CA ASP A 202 -18.45 3.99 -19.61
C ASP A 202 -18.54 2.64 -20.34
N GLU A 203 -18.95 1.58 -19.66
CA GLU A 203 -19.20 0.26 -20.29
C GLU A 203 -20.20 0.37 -21.46
N ARG A 204 -21.30 1.10 -21.26
CA ARG A 204 -22.28 1.33 -22.31
C ARG A 204 -21.73 2.16 -23.46
N ARG A 205 -20.84 3.11 -23.18
CA ARG A 205 -20.17 3.92 -24.20
C ARG A 205 -19.24 3.06 -25.03
N GLU A 206 -18.45 2.19 -24.40
CA GLU A 206 -17.56 1.27 -25.09
C GLU A 206 -18.30 0.29 -25.97
N VAL A 207 -19.39 -0.32 -25.47
CA VAL A 207 -20.23 -1.23 -26.25
C VAL A 207 -20.84 -0.51 -27.46
N ARG A 208 -21.34 0.71 -27.25
CA ARG A 208 -21.89 1.55 -28.34
C ARG A 208 -20.82 1.86 -29.38
N GLN A 209 -19.61 2.22 -28.94
CA GLN A 209 -18.51 2.55 -29.85
C GLN A 209 -18.09 1.31 -30.66
N LYS A 210 -17.96 0.14 -30.05
CA LYS A 210 -17.68 -1.11 -30.75
C LYS A 210 -18.73 -1.42 -31.81
N ILE A 211 -20.00 -1.26 -31.49
CA ILE A 211 -21.09 -1.47 -32.45
C ILE A 211 -20.97 -0.46 -33.59
N LEU A 212 -20.67 0.81 -33.31
CA LEU A 212 -20.51 1.82 -34.37
C LEU A 212 -19.29 1.56 -35.24
N ASP A 213 -18.20 1.05 -34.68
CA ASP A 213 -16.98 0.72 -35.42
C ASP A 213 -17.16 -0.52 -36.29
N GLU A 214 -18.04 -1.47 -35.89
CA GLU A 214 -18.41 -2.66 -36.66
C GLU A 214 -19.45 -2.35 -37.75
N LEU A 215 -20.23 -1.27 -37.59
CA LEU A 215 -21.27 -0.86 -38.55
C LEU A 215 -20.64 -0.15 -39.75
N GLN A 216 -20.54 -0.85 -40.86
CA GLN A 216 -20.20 -0.23 -42.15
C GLN A 216 -21.46 0.18 -42.93
N PRO A 217 -21.38 1.21 -43.79
CA PRO A 217 -22.48 1.58 -44.65
C PRO A 217 -22.93 0.41 -45.52
N GLY A 218 -24.15 -0.05 -45.37
CA GLY A 218 -24.71 -1.23 -46.08
C GLY A 218 -24.72 -2.54 -45.28
N ALA A 219 -24.24 -2.56 -44.04
CA ALA A 219 -24.33 -3.73 -43.17
C ALA A 219 -25.80 -3.99 -42.77
N VAL A 220 -26.22 -5.25 -42.85
CA VAL A 220 -27.55 -5.67 -42.38
C VAL A 220 -27.45 -6.02 -40.90
N VAL A 221 -28.21 -5.33 -40.06
CA VAL A 221 -28.20 -5.54 -38.60
C VAL A 221 -29.58 -6.12 -38.22
N GLU A 222 -29.56 -7.21 -37.44
CA GLU A 222 -30.77 -7.78 -36.86
C GLU A 222 -31.12 -6.98 -35.59
N GLY A 223 -32.36 -6.48 -35.51
CA GLY A 223 -32.89 -5.75 -34.36
C GLY A 223 -34.23 -6.34 -33.93
N VAL A 224 -34.43 -6.38 -32.60
CA VAL A 224 -35.74 -6.72 -32.01
C VAL A 224 -36.51 -5.43 -31.83
N ILE A 225 -37.77 -5.40 -32.34
CA ILE A 225 -38.70 -4.30 -32.19
C ILE A 225 -39.46 -4.44 -30.87
#